data_e76ca058015dcafdffd193696bd8e660
#
_entry.id   e76ca058015dcafdffd193696bd8e660
#
_cell.length_a   1.000
_cell.length_b   1.000
_cell.length_c   1.000
_cell.angle_alpha   90.00
_cell.angle_beta   90.00
_cell.angle_gamma   90.00
#
_symmetry.space_group_name_H-M   'P 1'
#
loop_
_entity.id
_entity.type
_entity.pdbx_description
1 polymer ?
#
loop_
_entity_poly.entity_id
_entity_poly.type
_entity_poly.pdbx_seq_one_letter_code
_entity_poly.pdbx_strand_id
1 'polypeptide(L)'
;KRANEYLPSWFKKMPQFSGVGDPRVEDHGTFKRCPAIVDMFANAFVVPLWCDLEVEIQEQGFRYKASNPEFIFEGHHKNQFLEHVNTDYKFILKAVCPWKVKTPPGYNVLQLPMFYHYDQPFDVLPGAIYSDIHHAMNQQMAMKGYGRYTLERGTPLCMYMPVKRDDWKLNVSENTDELKEVYKMNELNIKSKFVNAYRDMKKRLLKD
;
A
#
# COMPACT_ATOMS: atom_id res chain seq x y z
N LYS A 1 11.61 -5.28 4.33
CA LYS A 1 11.81 -4.15 5.27
C LYS A 1 10.46 -3.56 5.64
N ARG A 2 10.36 -2.77 6.73
CA ARG A 2 9.12 -2.10 7.10
C ARG A 2 8.78 -0.98 6.12
N ALA A 3 7.49 -0.78 5.84
CA ALA A 3 7.06 0.18 4.82
C ALA A 3 7.36 1.65 5.20
N ASN A 4 7.43 1.99 6.48
CA ASN A 4 7.80 3.34 6.92
C ASN A 4 9.24 3.76 6.54
N GLU A 5 10.14 2.83 6.25
CA GLU A 5 11.48 3.12 5.72
C GLU A 5 11.42 3.62 4.26
N TYR A 6 10.33 3.27 3.54
CA TYR A 6 10.10 3.56 2.14
C TYR A 6 9.13 4.73 1.88
N LEU A 7 8.83 5.52 2.90
CA LEU A 7 8.05 6.73 2.69
C LEU A 7 8.75 7.64 1.66
N PRO A 8 8.01 8.19 0.67
CA PRO A 8 8.60 8.99 -0.38
C PRO A 8 9.23 10.28 0.14
N SER A 9 10.19 10.81 -0.59
CA SER A 9 10.97 11.99 -0.16
C SER A 9 10.10 13.21 0.10
N TRP A 10 9.07 13.44 -0.74
CA TRP A 10 8.14 14.55 -0.55
C TRP A 10 7.36 14.42 0.77
N PHE A 11 6.94 13.20 1.16
CA PHE A 11 6.27 12.96 2.44
C PHE A 11 7.21 13.21 3.63
N LYS A 12 8.46 12.76 3.53
CA LYS A 12 9.48 13.02 4.59
C LYS A 12 9.76 14.51 4.78
N LYS A 13 9.78 15.29 3.68
CA LYS A 13 10.03 16.74 3.68
C LYS A 13 8.81 17.57 4.07
N MET A 14 7.59 17.02 3.96
CA MET A 14 6.36 17.71 4.31
C MET A 14 6.41 18.21 5.76
N PRO A 15 6.01 19.47 6.06
CA PRO A 15 5.90 19.95 7.42
C PRO A 15 4.78 19.23 8.18
N GLN A 16 4.83 19.21 9.50
CA GLN A 16 3.76 18.60 10.30
C GLN A 16 2.47 19.42 10.28
N PHE A 17 2.58 20.72 10.10
CA PHE A 17 1.48 21.69 10.06
C PHE A 17 1.49 22.43 8.75
N SER A 18 0.31 22.75 8.24
CA SER A 18 0.15 23.41 6.92
C SER A 18 0.60 24.88 6.92
N GLY A 19 0.67 25.51 8.08
CA GLY A 19 0.93 26.97 8.21
C GLY A 19 -0.22 27.86 7.71
N VAL A 20 -1.37 27.27 7.38
CA VAL A 20 -2.58 27.99 6.94
C VAL A 20 -3.58 28.03 8.09
N GLY A 21 -4.20 29.20 8.33
CA GLY A 21 -5.15 29.42 9.41
C GLY A 21 -4.56 30.15 10.62
N ASP A 22 -5.40 30.46 11.61
CA ASP A 22 -4.97 31.04 12.87
C ASP A 22 -4.39 29.95 13.77
N PRO A 23 -3.08 29.96 14.09
CA PRO A 23 -2.45 28.94 14.90
C PRO A 23 -3.02 28.80 16.33
N ARG A 24 -3.85 29.76 16.74
CA ARG A 24 -4.52 29.74 18.05
C ARG A 24 -5.83 28.99 18.05
N VAL A 25 -6.44 28.81 16.88
CA VAL A 25 -7.80 28.27 16.73
C VAL A 25 -7.81 26.94 15.99
N GLU A 26 -6.93 26.73 15.00
CA GLU A 26 -6.96 25.59 14.13
C GLU A 26 -5.56 24.98 13.92
N ASP A 27 -5.40 23.75 14.42
CA ASP A 27 -4.21 22.94 14.19
C ASP A 27 -4.40 22.15 12.87
N HIS A 28 -4.10 22.78 11.75
CA HIS A 28 -4.16 22.13 10.44
C HIS A 28 -2.98 21.18 10.24
N GLY A 29 -3.10 19.98 10.79
CA GLY A 29 -2.13 18.90 10.54
C GLY A 29 -2.11 18.51 9.07
N THR A 30 -0.90 18.28 8.54
CA THR A 30 -0.74 17.68 7.20
C THR A 30 -0.96 16.16 7.23
N PHE A 31 -0.92 15.51 6.06
CA PHE A 31 -0.95 14.04 5.94
C PHE A 31 0.10 13.33 6.79
N LYS A 32 1.23 14.01 7.08
CA LYS A 32 2.28 13.48 7.96
C LYS A 32 1.80 13.18 9.38
N ARG A 33 0.71 13.82 9.80
CA ARG A 33 0.08 13.63 11.12
C ARG A 33 -1.15 12.72 11.08
N CYS A 34 -1.57 12.26 9.90
CA CYS A 34 -2.73 11.39 9.78
C CYS A 34 -2.43 9.99 10.37
N PRO A 35 -3.08 9.59 11.48
CA PRO A 35 -2.81 8.29 12.11
C PRO A 35 -3.10 7.12 11.16
N ALA A 36 -4.11 7.21 10.31
CA ALA A 36 -4.45 6.17 9.36
C ALA A 36 -3.30 5.89 8.37
N ILE A 37 -2.62 6.94 7.88
CA ILE A 37 -1.47 6.80 6.99
C ILE A 37 -0.28 6.25 7.75
N VAL A 38 0.02 6.80 8.92
CA VAL A 38 1.16 6.37 9.75
C VAL A 38 1.03 4.91 10.15
N ASP A 39 -0.16 4.50 10.63
CA ASP A 39 -0.43 3.12 11.04
C ASP A 39 -0.40 2.15 9.84
N MET A 40 -0.89 2.55 8.67
CA MET A 40 -0.81 1.73 7.45
C MET A 40 0.65 1.40 7.11
N PHE A 41 1.54 2.40 7.08
CA PHE A 41 2.96 2.16 6.79
C PHE A 41 3.68 1.44 7.93
N ALA A 42 3.29 1.63 9.18
CA ALA A 42 3.88 0.93 10.32
C ALA A 42 3.55 -0.57 10.35
N ASN A 43 2.38 -0.96 9.85
CA ASN A 43 1.89 -2.33 9.86
C ASN A 43 2.17 -3.11 8.56
N ALA A 44 2.77 -2.47 7.57
CA ALA A 44 3.10 -3.09 6.29
C ALA A 44 4.60 -3.33 6.13
N PHE A 45 4.93 -4.24 5.20
CA PHE A 45 6.30 -4.54 4.75
C PHE A 45 6.40 -4.27 3.26
N VAL A 46 7.55 -3.76 2.82
CA VAL A 46 7.83 -3.56 1.39
C VAL A 46 8.57 -4.74 0.82
N VAL A 47 8.15 -5.15 -0.35
CA VAL A 47 8.91 -6.01 -1.26
C VAL A 47 9.72 -5.10 -2.18
N PRO A 48 11.05 -4.99 -2.00
CA PRO A 48 11.87 -4.19 -2.89
C PRO A 48 12.30 -5.02 -4.12
N LEU A 49 12.66 -4.35 -5.18
CA LEU A 49 13.33 -4.99 -6.31
C LEU A 49 14.70 -5.54 -5.85
N TRP A 50 15.04 -6.77 -6.21
CA TRP A 50 16.21 -7.50 -5.70
C TRP A 50 17.44 -7.44 -6.61
N CYS A 51 17.32 -6.80 -7.77
CA CYS A 51 18.41 -6.57 -8.73
C CYS A 51 18.17 -5.28 -9.49
N ASP A 52 19.18 -4.78 -10.20
CA ASP A 52 18.96 -3.71 -11.17
C ASP A 52 18.28 -4.28 -12.41
N LEU A 53 17.37 -3.50 -12.99
CA LEU A 53 16.51 -3.93 -14.06
C LEU A 53 16.34 -2.83 -15.10
N GLU A 54 16.67 -3.13 -16.34
CA GLU A 54 16.26 -2.37 -17.51
C GLU A 54 15.09 -3.09 -18.15
N VAL A 55 13.99 -2.41 -18.39
CA VAL A 55 12.82 -2.96 -19.06
C VAL A 55 12.36 -2.02 -20.16
N GLU A 56 12.07 -2.58 -21.32
CA GLU A 56 11.49 -1.86 -22.46
C GLU A 56 10.13 -2.42 -22.76
N ILE A 57 9.11 -1.56 -22.70
CA ILE A 57 7.71 -1.90 -22.98
C ILE A 57 7.35 -1.37 -24.36
N GLN A 58 6.87 -2.25 -25.22
CA GLN A 58 6.41 -1.96 -26.56
C GLN A 58 4.94 -2.42 -26.73
N GLU A 59 4.29 -1.97 -27.77
CA GLU A 59 2.88 -2.33 -28.00
C GLU A 59 2.65 -3.84 -28.15
N GLN A 60 3.63 -4.53 -28.71
CA GLN A 60 3.53 -5.97 -29.02
C GLN A 60 4.29 -6.88 -28.04
N GLY A 61 4.91 -6.29 -27.00
CA GLY A 61 5.67 -7.09 -26.06
C GLY A 61 6.62 -6.29 -25.19
N PHE A 62 7.56 -6.99 -24.59
CA PHE A 62 8.56 -6.38 -23.73
C PHE A 62 9.91 -7.06 -23.89
N ARG A 63 10.97 -6.34 -23.53
CA ARG A 63 12.33 -6.85 -23.37
C ARG A 63 12.86 -6.41 -22.03
N TYR A 64 13.73 -7.19 -21.43
CA TYR A 64 14.39 -6.80 -20.19
C TYR A 64 15.82 -7.31 -20.10
N LYS A 65 16.61 -6.64 -19.28
CA LYS A 65 17.92 -7.05 -18.83
C LYS A 65 18.00 -6.84 -17.32
N ALA A 66 18.37 -7.86 -16.59
CA ALA A 66 18.53 -7.81 -15.15
C ALA A 66 20.00 -8.08 -14.77
N SER A 67 20.45 -7.45 -13.67
CA SER A 67 21.80 -7.71 -13.13
C SER A 67 21.90 -9.09 -12.44
N ASN A 68 20.77 -9.69 -12.10
CA ASN A 68 20.67 -11.07 -11.61
C ASN A 68 20.16 -11.99 -12.75
N PRO A 69 20.93 -12.99 -13.19
CA PRO A 69 20.52 -13.91 -14.26
C PRO A 69 19.32 -14.80 -13.90
N GLU A 70 19.03 -14.98 -12.61
CA GLU A 70 17.87 -15.75 -12.14
C GLU A 70 16.59 -14.90 -12.09
N PHE A 71 16.65 -13.61 -12.45
CA PHE A 71 15.48 -12.76 -12.50
C PHE A 71 14.55 -13.17 -13.66
N ILE A 72 13.29 -13.37 -13.37
CA ILE A 72 12.29 -13.78 -14.37
C ILE A 72 11.14 -12.79 -14.39
N PHE A 73 10.86 -12.27 -15.58
CA PHE A 73 9.59 -11.65 -15.92
C PHE A 73 8.77 -12.58 -16.82
N GLU A 74 7.49 -12.69 -16.49
CA GLU A 74 6.49 -13.29 -17.35
C GLU A 74 5.50 -12.20 -17.79
N GLY A 75 5.18 -12.14 -19.09
CA GLY A 75 4.15 -11.22 -19.60
C GLY A 75 2.76 -11.82 -19.48
N HIS A 76 1.79 -11.02 -19.08
CA HIS A 76 0.39 -11.37 -19.17
C HIS A 76 -0.17 -10.95 -20.54
N HIS A 77 -0.91 -11.87 -21.20
CA HIS A 77 -1.58 -11.53 -22.45
C HIS A 77 -2.67 -10.48 -22.23
N LYS A 78 -2.85 -9.57 -23.18
CA LYS A 78 -3.81 -8.44 -23.06
C LYS A 78 -5.23 -8.90 -22.74
N ASN A 79 -5.68 -10.03 -23.30
CA ASN A 79 -7.02 -10.57 -23.06
C ASN A 79 -7.22 -11.15 -21.65
N GLN A 80 -6.18 -11.27 -20.82
CA GLN A 80 -6.34 -11.68 -19.43
C GLN A 80 -6.83 -10.54 -18.53
N PHE A 81 -6.64 -9.28 -18.95
CA PHE A 81 -7.03 -8.12 -18.15
C PHE A 81 -7.27 -6.85 -19.00
N LEU A 82 -6.28 -6.39 -19.77
CA LEU A 82 -6.29 -5.06 -20.37
C LEU A 82 -7.38 -4.85 -21.44
N GLU A 83 -7.79 -5.89 -22.14
CA GLU A 83 -8.88 -5.80 -23.13
C GLU A 83 -10.28 -5.70 -22.50
N HIS A 84 -10.39 -5.93 -21.18
CA HIS A 84 -11.67 -5.94 -20.48
C HIS A 84 -11.90 -4.67 -19.63
N VAL A 85 -10.89 -3.79 -19.52
CA VAL A 85 -10.94 -2.63 -18.64
C VAL A 85 -10.49 -1.36 -19.37
N ASN A 86 -11.13 -0.25 -19.07
CA ASN A 86 -10.67 1.06 -19.51
C ASN A 86 -9.63 1.58 -18.50
N THR A 87 -8.34 1.50 -18.86
CA THR A 87 -7.22 1.88 -18.01
C THR A 87 -6.07 2.46 -18.82
N ASP A 88 -5.22 3.25 -18.19
CA ASP A 88 -4.00 3.80 -18.78
C ASP A 88 -2.85 2.78 -18.82
N TYR A 89 -2.98 1.63 -18.19
CA TYR A 89 -1.93 0.61 -18.21
C TYR A 89 -1.72 0.07 -19.64
N LYS A 90 -0.44 -0.11 -20.00
CA LYS A 90 -0.04 -0.56 -21.35
C LYS A 90 0.38 -2.02 -21.40
N PHE A 91 0.92 -2.54 -20.30
CA PHE A 91 1.38 -3.92 -20.22
C PHE A 91 1.36 -4.42 -18.78
N ILE A 92 1.18 -5.72 -18.57
CA ILE A 92 1.30 -6.34 -17.24
C ILE A 92 2.43 -7.36 -17.27
N LEU A 93 3.39 -7.15 -16.38
CA LEU A 93 4.53 -8.01 -16.14
C LEU A 93 4.38 -8.71 -14.79
N LYS A 94 4.67 -9.99 -14.74
CA LYS A 94 4.77 -10.72 -13.48
C LYS A 94 6.24 -10.91 -13.11
N ALA A 95 6.71 -10.20 -12.09
CA ALA A 95 8.01 -10.45 -11.51
C ALA A 95 7.94 -11.67 -10.58
N VAL A 96 8.71 -12.71 -10.90
CA VAL A 96 8.79 -13.93 -10.10
C VAL A 96 9.78 -13.70 -8.96
N CYS A 97 9.26 -13.49 -7.74
CA CYS A 97 10.07 -13.16 -6.59
C CYS A 97 10.80 -14.40 -6.02
N PRO A 98 12.11 -14.29 -5.72
CA PRO A 98 12.87 -15.39 -5.14
C PRO A 98 12.52 -15.67 -3.67
N TRP A 99 11.93 -14.68 -2.98
CA TRP A 99 11.54 -14.85 -1.59
C TRP A 99 10.21 -15.59 -1.45
N LYS A 100 10.04 -16.17 -0.27
CA LYS A 100 8.80 -16.80 0.15
C LYS A 100 8.27 -16.06 1.36
N VAL A 101 6.94 -15.93 1.46
CA VAL A 101 6.27 -15.38 2.64
C VAL A 101 5.49 -16.48 3.35
N LYS A 102 5.66 -16.57 4.66
CA LYS A 102 4.89 -17.49 5.50
C LYS A 102 4.31 -16.74 6.68
N THR A 103 3.03 -16.92 6.90
CA THR A 103 2.29 -16.39 8.06
C THR A 103 1.82 -17.52 8.96
N PRO A 104 1.45 -17.23 10.21
CA PRO A 104 0.74 -18.20 11.04
C PRO A 104 -0.57 -18.66 10.39
N PRO A 105 -1.09 -19.85 10.73
CA PRO A 105 -2.40 -20.30 10.25
C PRO A 105 -3.50 -19.26 10.50
N GLY A 106 -4.39 -19.10 9.54
CA GLY A 106 -5.48 -18.14 9.62
C GLY A 106 -5.12 -16.70 9.25
N TYR A 107 -3.91 -16.46 8.69
CA TYR A 107 -3.52 -15.14 8.18
C TYR A 107 -3.30 -15.16 6.68
N ASN A 108 -3.72 -14.08 6.03
CA ASN A 108 -3.38 -13.73 4.67
C ASN A 108 -2.37 -12.58 4.66
N VAL A 109 -1.74 -12.38 3.51
CA VAL A 109 -1.06 -11.13 3.21
C VAL A 109 -1.82 -10.42 2.09
N LEU A 110 -2.20 -9.16 2.32
CA LEU A 110 -2.67 -8.28 1.25
C LEU A 110 -1.45 -7.71 0.53
N GLN A 111 -1.36 -7.96 -0.77
CA GLN A 111 -0.46 -7.27 -1.67
C GLN A 111 -1.15 -5.96 -2.09
N LEU A 112 -0.50 -4.84 -1.86
CA LEU A 112 -1.01 -3.50 -2.15
C LEU A 112 0.02 -2.73 -2.97
N PRO A 113 -0.39 -1.82 -3.88
CA PRO A 113 0.55 -0.95 -4.56
C PRO A 113 1.30 -0.08 -3.56
N MET A 114 2.42 0.51 -4.00
CA MET A 114 3.13 1.51 -3.21
C MET A 114 2.34 2.80 -3.19
N PHE A 115 1.56 3.03 -2.14
CA PHE A 115 0.81 4.27 -1.99
C PHE A 115 1.75 5.47 -1.88
N TYR A 116 1.33 6.60 -2.49
CA TYR A 116 2.04 7.89 -2.48
C TYR A 116 3.38 7.92 -3.25
N HIS A 117 3.70 6.88 -4.04
CA HIS A 117 4.83 6.84 -4.96
C HIS A 117 4.36 7.15 -6.38
N TYR A 118 3.99 8.42 -6.63
CA TYR A 118 3.33 8.85 -7.87
C TYR A 118 4.25 8.86 -9.10
N ASP A 119 5.55 8.90 -8.89
CA ASP A 119 6.61 8.94 -9.91
C ASP A 119 7.02 7.57 -10.43
N GLN A 120 6.48 6.48 -9.89
CA GLN A 120 6.77 5.13 -10.38
C GLN A 120 6.09 4.88 -11.74
N PRO A 121 6.79 4.23 -12.70
CA PRO A 121 6.25 3.90 -14.02
C PRO A 121 5.29 2.72 -14.01
N PHE A 122 5.01 2.14 -12.87
CA PHE A 122 4.12 1.00 -12.68
C PHE A 122 3.36 1.09 -11.37
N ASP A 123 2.26 0.35 -11.29
CA ASP A 123 1.64 -0.06 -10.04
C ASP A 123 1.65 -1.58 -9.93
N VAL A 124 1.78 -2.12 -8.73
CA VAL A 124 1.55 -3.55 -8.52
C VAL A 124 0.08 -3.78 -8.22
N LEU A 125 -0.55 -4.70 -8.95
CA LEU A 125 -1.97 -4.99 -8.80
C LEU A 125 -2.25 -5.54 -7.40
N PRO A 126 -3.30 -5.07 -6.71
CA PRO A 126 -3.65 -5.55 -5.40
C PRO A 126 -4.20 -6.96 -5.43
N GLY A 127 -3.98 -7.71 -4.36
CA GLY A 127 -4.49 -9.07 -4.21
C GLY A 127 -4.32 -9.58 -2.78
N ALA A 128 -5.00 -10.68 -2.48
CA ALA A 128 -4.84 -11.40 -1.20
C ALA A 128 -4.11 -12.72 -1.44
N ILE A 129 -3.06 -12.96 -0.69
CA ILE A 129 -2.24 -14.17 -0.75
C ILE A 129 -2.53 -15.00 0.51
N TYR A 130 -2.94 -16.25 0.33
CA TYR A 130 -3.09 -17.22 1.41
C TYR A 130 -1.71 -17.72 1.86
N SER A 131 -0.99 -16.84 2.54
CA SER A 131 0.43 -16.99 2.86
C SER A 131 0.75 -18.04 3.93
N ASP A 132 -0.26 -18.55 4.60
CA ASP A 132 -0.16 -19.73 5.48
C ASP A 132 -0.19 -21.06 4.70
N ILE A 133 -0.65 -21.06 3.45
CA ILE A 133 -0.78 -22.23 2.58
C ILE A 133 0.13 -22.11 1.37
N HIS A 134 0.11 -20.95 0.69
CA HIS A 134 0.87 -20.67 -0.53
C HIS A 134 1.91 -19.60 -0.27
N HIS A 135 3.17 -19.94 -0.41
CA HIS A 135 4.28 -19.08 0.02
C HIS A 135 4.98 -18.33 -1.12
N ALA A 136 4.62 -18.61 -2.38
CA ALA A 136 5.22 -17.90 -3.51
C ALA A 136 4.72 -16.46 -3.58
N MET A 137 5.63 -15.56 -3.92
CA MET A 137 5.37 -14.13 -4.08
C MET A 137 5.60 -13.76 -5.54
N ASN A 138 4.57 -13.27 -6.21
CA ASN A 138 4.68 -12.77 -7.58
C ASN A 138 4.05 -11.38 -7.63
N GLN A 139 4.77 -10.42 -8.20
CA GLN A 139 4.28 -9.07 -8.32
C GLN A 139 3.79 -8.82 -9.75
N GLN A 140 2.49 -8.57 -9.90
CA GLN A 140 1.88 -8.17 -11.17
C GLN A 140 2.05 -6.66 -11.33
N MET A 141 3.08 -6.27 -12.07
CA MET A 141 3.43 -4.87 -12.33
C MET A 141 2.67 -4.38 -13.56
N ALA A 142 1.70 -3.50 -13.36
CA ALA A 142 0.95 -2.83 -14.41
C ALA A 142 1.70 -1.58 -14.87
N MET A 143 2.30 -1.63 -16.04
CA MET A 143 3.13 -0.57 -16.60
C MET A 143 2.26 0.56 -17.16
N LYS A 144 2.56 1.81 -16.76
CA LYS A 144 1.78 3.02 -17.09
C LYS A 144 2.08 3.58 -18.48
N GLY A 145 3.16 3.16 -19.13
CA GLY A 145 3.54 3.69 -20.45
C GLY A 145 4.37 2.71 -21.25
N TYR A 146 4.49 3.03 -22.55
CA TYR A 146 5.51 2.44 -23.41
C TYR A 146 6.84 3.16 -23.21
N GLY A 147 7.94 2.49 -23.52
CA GLY A 147 9.28 3.06 -23.45
C GLY A 147 10.24 2.22 -22.62
N ARG A 148 11.39 2.83 -22.36
CA ARG A 148 12.48 2.18 -21.62
C ARG A 148 12.55 2.74 -20.20
N TYR A 149 12.63 1.85 -19.23
CA TYR A 149 12.69 2.16 -17.79
C TYR A 149 13.90 1.48 -17.17
N THR A 150 14.59 2.21 -16.30
CA THR A 150 15.66 1.68 -15.45
C THR A 150 15.16 1.69 -14.01
N LEU A 151 15.14 0.54 -13.38
CA LEU A 151 14.75 0.36 -11.99
C LEU A 151 15.94 -0.18 -11.20
N GLU A 152 16.37 0.56 -10.19
CA GLU A 152 17.49 0.18 -9.37
C GLU A 152 17.11 -0.89 -8.33
N ARG A 153 18.06 -1.72 -7.94
CA ARG A 153 17.93 -2.60 -6.79
C ARG A 153 17.51 -1.82 -5.55
N GLY A 154 16.47 -2.29 -4.87
CA GLY A 154 15.89 -1.59 -3.72
C GLY A 154 14.68 -0.71 -4.03
N THR A 155 14.36 -0.48 -5.31
CA THR A 155 13.11 0.18 -5.71
C THR A 155 11.93 -0.55 -5.05
N PRO A 156 11.06 0.16 -4.30
CA PRO A 156 9.90 -0.47 -3.65
C PRO A 156 8.89 -0.90 -4.70
N LEU A 157 8.53 -2.18 -4.73
CA LEU A 157 7.56 -2.72 -5.69
C LEU A 157 6.14 -2.63 -5.15
N CYS A 158 5.90 -3.19 -3.98
CA CYS A 158 4.59 -3.25 -3.36
C CYS A 158 4.69 -3.34 -1.84
N MET A 159 3.56 -3.13 -1.17
CA MET A 159 3.42 -3.35 0.27
C MET A 159 2.70 -4.66 0.54
N TYR A 160 3.16 -5.36 1.57
CA TYR A 160 2.54 -6.55 2.12
C TYR A 160 2.02 -6.26 3.52
N MET A 161 0.72 -6.41 3.72
CA MET A 161 0.06 -6.19 5.00
C MET A 161 -0.55 -7.51 5.49
N PRO A 162 -0.06 -8.09 6.60
CA PRO A 162 -0.68 -9.27 7.19
C PRO A 162 -2.07 -8.93 7.74
N VAL A 163 -3.05 -9.76 7.43
CA VAL A 163 -4.43 -9.63 7.93
C VAL A 163 -4.93 -11.00 8.42
N LYS A 164 -5.58 -11.01 9.56
CA LYS A 164 -6.24 -12.22 10.07
C LYS A 164 -7.47 -12.52 9.23
N ARG A 165 -7.64 -13.77 8.79
CA ARG A 165 -8.89 -14.25 8.22
C ARG A 165 -9.90 -14.44 9.33
N ASP A 166 -11.12 -13.96 9.11
CA ASP A 166 -12.23 -14.15 10.04
C ASP A 166 -13.55 -14.13 9.26
N ASP A 167 -14.58 -14.76 9.83
CA ASP A 167 -15.92 -14.74 9.25
C ASP A 167 -16.67 -13.48 9.67
N TRP A 168 -16.23 -12.35 9.12
CA TRP A 168 -16.85 -11.06 9.39
C TRP A 168 -18.30 -11.02 8.89
N LYS A 169 -19.20 -10.61 9.76
CA LYS A 169 -20.58 -10.30 9.39
C LYS A 169 -20.81 -8.80 9.49
N LEU A 170 -21.28 -8.21 8.39
CA LEU A 170 -21.69 -6.82 8.39
C LEU A 170 -23.12 -6.72 8.89
N ASN A 171 -23.30 -6.07 10.02
CA ASN A 171 -24.62 -5.70 10.53
C ASN A 171 -24.85 -4.21 10.27
N VAL A 172 -25.94 -3.89 9.57
CA VAL A 172 -26.39 -2.52 9.35
C VAL A 172 -27.61 -2.29 10.22
N SER A 173 -27.54 -1.29 11.10
CA SER A 173 -28.64 -0.91 11.98
C SER A 173 -28.85 0.61 11.95
N GLU A 174 -30.02 1.06 12.32
CA GLU A 174 -30.26 2.49 12.53
C GLU A 174 -29.49 3.02 13.73
N ASN A 175 -29.04 4.26 13.65
CA ASN A 175 -28.37 4.92 14.77
C ASN A 175 -29.36 5.17 15.91
N THR A 176 -29.11 4.60 17.07
CA THR A 176 -29.77 5.01 18.31
C THR A 176 -29.27 6.36 18.80
N ASP A 177 -30.04 7.06 19.64
CA ASP A 177 -29.63 8.37 20.17
C ASP A 177 -28.36 8.24 21.05
N GLU A 178 -28.21 7.12 21.77
CA GLU A 178 -26.99 6.80 22.51
C GLU A 178 -25.75 6.68 21.61
N LEU A 179 -25.87 5.98 20.48
CA LEU A 179 -24.78 5.85 19.50
C LEU A 179 -24.43 7.20 18.87
N LYS A 180 -25.42 8.04 18.57
CA LYS A 180 -25.21 9.41 18.05
C LYS A 180 -24.38 10.25 19.02
N GLU A 181 -24.67 10.20 20.31
CA GLU A 181 -23.90 10.93 21.33
C GLU A 181 -22.46 10.39 21.44
N VAL A 182 -22.26 9.06 21.42
CA VAL A 182 -20.92 8.45 21.43
C VAL A 182 -20.11 8.89 20.21
N TYR A 183 -20.70 8.86 19.01
CA TYR A 183 -20.02 9.29 17.78
C TYR A 183 -19.70 10.77 17.81
N LYS A 184 -20.60 11.62 18.24
CA LYS A 184 -20.38 13.06 18.40
C LYS A 184 -19.24 13.37 19.36
N MET A 185 -19.18 12.71 20.49
CA MET A 185 -18.09 12.86 21.47
C MET A 185 -16.74 12.38 20.92
N ASN A 186 -16.72 11.25 20.19
CA ASN A 186 -15.52 10.75 19.54
C ASN A 186 -15.05 11.71 18.44
N GLU A 187 -15.94 12.23 17.63
CA GLU A 187 -15.64 13.20 16.59
C GLU A 187 -15.06 14.51 17.15
N LEU A 188 -15.66 15.05 18.19
CA LEU A 188 -15.15 16.24 18.90
C LEU A 188 -13.76 15.99 19.48
N ASN A 189 -13.52 14.85 20.11
CA ASN A 189 -12.23 14.48 20.66
C ASN A 189 -11.16 14.33 19.56
N ILE A 190 -11.50 13.72 18.43
CA ILE A 190 -10.60 13.56 17.28
C ILE A 190 -10.27 14.94 16.68
N LYS A 191 -11.28 15.79 16.46
CA LYS A 191 -11.07 17.14 15.92
C LYS A 191 -10.24 18.03 16.83
N SER A 192 -10.46 17.97 18.14
CA SER A 192 -9.77 18.86 19.11
C SER A 192 -8.36 18.40 19.50
N LYS A 193 -8.09 17.09 19.50
CA LYS A 193 -6.81 16.51 19.99
C LYS A 193 -6.12 15.58 19.01
N PHE A 194 -6.60 15.51 17.81
CA PHE A 194 -6.27 14.65 16.67
C PHE A 194 -5.36 13.43 16.98
N VAL A 195 -4.04 13.61 17.03
CA VAL A 195 -3.07 12.51 17.28
C VAL A 195 -3.20 11.91 18.67
N ASN A 196 -3.40 12.75 19.70
CA ASN A 196 -3.45 12.27 21.08
C ASN A 196 -4.77 11.57 21.38
N ALA A 197 -5.90 12.06 20.89
CA ALA A 197 -7.19 11.42 21.08
C ALA A 197 -7.23 10.03 20.44
N TYR A 198 -6.74 9.89 19.19
CA TYR A 198 -6.71 8.61 18.50
C TYR A 198 -5.82 7.60 19.23
N ARG A 199 -4.66 8.03 19.73
CA ARG A 199 -3.77 7.19 20.55
C ARG A 199 -4.39 6.78 21.87
N ASP A 200 -5.11 7.70 22.53
CA ASP A 200 -5.74 7.43 23.82
C ASP A 200 -6.98 6.52 23.66
N MET A 201 -7.75 6.69 22.58
CA MET A 201 -8.82 5.75 22.22
C MET A 201 -8.28 4.35 21.94
N LYS A 202 -7.20 4.23 21.16
CA LYS A 202 -6.54 2.95 20.87
C LYS A 202 -6.05 2.25 22.14
N LYS A 203 -5.50 2.99 23.11
CA LYS A 203 -5.08 2.44 24.40
C LYS A 203 -6.23 1.95 25.26
N ARG A 204 -7.41 2.54 25.16
CA ARG A 204 -8.61 2.09 25.88
C ARG A 204 -9.15 0.79 25.30
N LEU A 205 -9.25 0.70 23.97
CA LEU A 205 -9.71 -0.49 23.24
C LEU A 205 -8.80 -1.72 23.39
N LEU A 206 -7.51 -1.53 23.74
CA LEU A 206 -6.55 -2.63 23.92
C LEU A 206 -6.44 -3.08 25.40
N LYS A 207 -7.23 -2.48 26.30
CA LYS A 207 -7.25 -2.85 27.73
C LYS A 207 -8.42 -3.77 28.10
N ASP A 208 -9.39 -3.92 27.19
CA ASP A 208 -10.50 -4.87 27.25
C ASP A 208 -10.18 -6.10 26.38
#